data_90e92ca00dc1fcde77b2550fda7919d3
#
_entry.id   90e92ca00dc1fcde77b2550fda7919d3
#
_cell.length_a   1.000
_cell.length_b   1.000
_cell.length_c   1.000
_cell.angle_alpha   90.00
_cell.angle_beta   90.00
_cell.angle_gamma   90.00
#
_symmetry.space_group_name_H-M   'P 1'
#
loop_
_entity.id
_entity.type
_entity.pdbx_description
1 polymer ?
#
loop_
_entity_poly.entity_id
_entity_poly.type
_entity_poly.pdbx_seq_one_letter_code
_entity_poly.pdbx_strand_id
1 'polypeptide(L)'
;MTRNKISDGQVIMISSMSGHRVPPNPSTRFYSATKFAVTGLLEGWRQEVRDLGSNIRLAAISPGLVETEFQAAMYPEAPEKAEAIVRSLECLQSRDISSAVSYILSSPPHMQIHDILIRPTQQKS
;
A
#
# COMPACT_ATOMS: atom_id res chain seq x y z
N MET A 1 -1.01 3.72 -21.05
CA MET A 1 -1.00 5.19 -20.98
C MET A 1 -0.15 5.80 -22.09
N THR A 2 1.13 5.50 -22.20
CA THR A 2 2.00 6.07 -23.25
C THR A 2 1.52 5.81 -24.67
N ARG A 3 1.03 4.61 -25.00
CA ARG A 3 0.44 4.32 -26.33
C ARG A 3 -0.76 5.18 -26.68
N ASN A 4 -1.54 5.59 -25.68
CA ASN A 4 -2.75 6.41 -25.86
C ASN A 4 -2.47 7.91 -25.71
N LYS A 5 -1.20 8.35 -25.67
CA LYS A 5 -0.78 9.74 -25.46
C LYS A 5 -1.33 10.38 -24.17
N ILE A 6 -1.64 9.56 -23.15
CA ILE A 6 -2.03 10.06 -21.83
C ILE A 6 -0.74 10.50 -21.12
N SER A 7 -0.61 11.80 -20.87
CA SER A 7 0.59 12.40 -20.28
C SER A 7 0.51 12.60 -18.77
N ASP A 8 -0.68 12.53 -18.17
CA ASP A 8 -0.97 12.84 -16.77
C ASP A 8 -1.58 11.66 -16.00
N GLY A 9 -1.38 10.45 -16.51
CA GLY A 9 -1.88 9.24 -15.86
C GLY A 9 -1.31 9.03 -14.46
N GLN A 10 -2.02 8.23 -13.66
CA GLN A 10 -1.57 7.83 -12.32
C GLN A 10 -1.63 6.32 -12.16
N VAL A 11 -0.64 5.77 -11.48
CA VAL A 11 -0.60 4.36 -11.03
C VAL A 11 -0.51 4.38 -9.51
N ILE A 12 -1.44 3.70 -8.86
CA ILE A 12 -1.48 3.60 -7.39
C ILE A 12 -1.37 2.13 -7.02
N MET A 13 -0.34 1.78 -6.25
CA MET A 13 -0.11 0.43 -5.76
C MET A 13 -0.58 0.32 -4.31
N ILE A 14 -1.41 -0.67 -4.02
CA ILE A 14 -1.76 -1.00 -2.64
C ILE A 14 -0.67 -1.93 -2.09
N SER A 15 0.18 -1.36 -1.25
CA SER A 15 1.27 -2.05 -0.59
C SER A 15 0.90 -2.44 0.85
N SER A 16 1.79 -2.22 1.77
CA SER A 16 1.62 -2.47 3.20
C SER A 16 2.67 -1.70 3.98
N MET A 17 2.40 -1.37 5.23
CA MET A 17 3.45 -0.92 6.13
C MET A 17 4.57 -1.97 6.30
N SER A 18 4.31 -3.24 5.98
CA SER A 18 5.33 -4.29 5.93
C SER A 18 6.35 -4.11 4.80
N GLY A 19 6.14 -3.17 3.87
CA GLY A 19 7.14 -2.70 2.91
C GLY A 19 8.10 -1.65 3.46
N HIS A 20 7.90 -1.20 4.70
CA HIS A 20 8.72 -0.21 5.39
C HIS A 20 9.38 -0.76 6.66
N ARG A 21 8.89 -1.87 7.18
CA ARG A 21 9.40 -2.53 8.38
C ARG A 21 9.06 -4.02 8.36
N VAL A 22 9.79 -4.80 9.15
CA VAL A 22 9.50 -6.22 9.39
C VAL A 22 8.86 -6.36 10.76
N PRO A 23 7.59 -6.79 10.85
CA PRO A 23 6.97 -7.08 12.15
C PRO A 23 7.70 -8.21 12.88
N PRO A 24 7.68 -8.24 14.23
CA PRO A 24 8.36 -9.26 15.02
C PRO A 24 7.66 -10.63 15.00
N ASN A 25 6.93 -10.96 13.95
CA ASN A 25 6.22 -12.22 13.78
C ASN A 25 6.87 -13.03 12.66
N PRO A 26 7.41 -14.24 12.96
CA PRO A 26 8.06 -15.09 11.96
C PRO A 26 7.21 -15.37 10.72
N SER A 27 5.89 -15.53 10.88
CA SER A 27 4.99 -15.85 9.76
C SER A 27 4.83 -14.71 8.73
N THR A 28 5.23 -13.49 9.08
CA THR A 28 5.10 -12.32 8.20
C THR A 28 6.42 -11.94 7.50
N ARG A 29 7.51 -12.65 7.76
CA ARG A 29 8.84 -12.29 7.20
C ARG A 29 8.87 -12.36 5.68
N PHE A 30 8.34 -13.43 5.10
CA PHE A 30 8.28 -13.57 3.65
C PHE A 30 7.34 -12.53 3.03
N TYR A 31 6.18 -12.31 3.62
CA TYR A 31 5.27 -11.25 3.20
C TYR A 31 5.94 -9.87 3.22
N SER A 32 6.68 -9.56 4.29
CA SER A 32 7.44 -8.30 4.37
C SER A 32 8.46 -8.19 3.23
N ALA A 33 9.20 -9.26 2.93
CA ALA A 33 10.15 -9.25 1.81
C ALA A 33 9.46 -8.93 0.48
N THR A 34 8.28 -9.50 0.21
CA THR A 34 7.50 -9.17 -1.01
C THR A 34 7.07 -7.72 -1.04
N LYS A 35 6.69 -7.15 0.10
CA LYS A 35 6.26 -5.74 0.19
C LYS A 35 7.42 -4.75 0.12
N PHE A 36 8.61 -5.09 0.61
CA PHE A 36 9.84 -4.33 0.34
C PHE A 36 10.19 -4.33 -1.15
N ALA A 37 10.00 -5.45 -1.83
CA ALA A 37 10.18 -5.53 -3.29
C ALA A 37 9.24 -4.57 -4.03
N VAL A 38 7.99 -4.43 -3.61
CA VAL A 38 7.03 -3.45 -4.16
C VAL A 38 7.56 -2.02 -4.00
N THR A 39 8.12 -1.68 -2.84
CA THR A 39 8.70 -0.36 -2.59
C THR A 39 9.85 -0.05 -3.56
N GLY A 40 10.77 -1.01 -3.73
CA GLY A 40 11.88 -0.87 -4.69
C GLY A 40 11.41 -0.78 -6.14
N LEU A 41 10.44 -1.61 -6.54
CA LEU A 41 9.85 -1.61 -7.88
C LEU A 41 9.19 -0.27 -8.21
N LEU A 42 8.43 0.28 -7.28
CA LEU A 42 7.73 1.54 -7.48
C LEU A 42 8.71 2.68 -7.76
N GLU A 43 9.81 2.74 -7.00
CA GLU A 43 10.86 3.75 -7.22
C GLU A 43 11.57 3.53 -8.57
N GLY A 44 11.90 2.29 -8.93
CA GLY A 44 12.48 1.98 -10.23
C GLY A 44 11.58 2.41 -11.39
N TRP A 45 10.28 2.13 -11.31
CA TRP A 45 9.32 2.58 -12.31
C TRP A 45 9.18 4.10 -12.37
N ARG A 46 9.23 4.77 -11.23
CA ARG A 46 9.20 6.22 -11.19
C ARG A 46 10.38 6.83 -11.97
N GLN A 47 11.57 6.28 -11.79
CA GLN A 47 12.76 6.69 -12.52
C GLN A 47 12.61 6.42 -14.03
N GLU A 48 12.23 5.20 -14.41
CA GLU A 48 12.02 4.82 -15.81
C GLU A 48 11.01 5.73 -16.51
N VAL A 49 9.89 6.04 -15.86
CA VAL A 49 8.87 6.95 -16.40
C VAL A 49 9.42 8.38 -16.60
N ARG A 50 10.30 8.84 -15.71
CA ARG A 50 10.99 10.13 -15.88
C ARG A 50 11.97 10.10 -17.04
N ASP A 51 12.76 9.04 -17.17
CA ASP A 51 13.72 8.87 -18.28
C ASP A 51 13.01 8.83 -19.64
N LEU A 52 11.80 8.31 -19.69
CA LEU A 52 10.94 8.34 -20.88
C LEU A 52 10.29 9.71 -21.14
N GLY A 53 10.57 10.72 -20.34
CA GLY A 53 9.96 12.06 -20.47
C GLY A 53 8.45 12.10 -20.20
N SER A 54 7.91 11.09 -19.52
CA SER A 54 6.48 11.01 -19.20
C SER A 54 6.16 11.70 -17.87
N ASN A 55 4.98 12.29 -17.77
CA ASN A 55 4.44 12.91 -16.55
C ASN A 55 3.52 11.97 -15.76
N ILE A 56 3.49 10.68 -16.10
CA ILE A 56 2.75 9.68 -15.32
C ILE A 56 3.31 9.66 -13.90
N ARG A 57 2.43 9.69 -12.92
CA ARG A 57 2.76 9.70 -11.49
C ARG A 57 2.53 8.32 -10.88
N LEU A 58 3.45 7.88 -10.05
CA LEU A 58 3.37 6.60 -9.37
C LEU A 58 3.31 6.84 -7.87
N ALA A 59 2.37 6.18 -7.21
CA ALA A 59 2.17 6.27 -5.78
C ALA A 59 1.93 4.89 -5.16
N ALA A 60 2.18 4.76 -3.88
CA ALA A 60 1.74 3.64 -3.08
C ALA A 60 0.81 4.11 -1.95
N ILE A 61 -0.02 3.21 -1.48
CA ILE A 61 -0.68 3.30 -0.18
C ILE A 61 -0.19 2.10 0.62
N SER A 62 0.35 2.36 1.79
CA SER A 62 0.98 1.36 2.66
C SER A 62 0.19 1.24 3.98
N PRO A 63 -0.92 0.48 3.97
CA PRO A 63 -1.76 0.34 5.15
C PRO A 63 -1.12 -0.50 6.25
N GLY A 64 -1.48 -0.18 7.49
CA GLY A 64 -1.43 -1.11 8.61
C GLY A 64 -2.60 -2.08 8.59
N LEU A 65 -3.15 -2.37 9.75
CA LEU A 65 -4.25 -3.32 9.89
C LEU A 65 -5.56 -2.71 9.38
N VAL A 66 -6.15 -3.34 8.38
CA VAL A 66 -7.45 -2.99 7.79
C VAL A 66 -8.41 -4.15 8.02
N GLU A 67 -9.63 -3.85 8.48
CA GLU A 67 -10.67 -4.85 8.65
C GLU A 67 -11.23 -5.27 7.29
N THR A 68 -10.75 -6.40 6.79
CA THR A 68 -11.13 -7.01 5.52
C THR A 68 -10.96 -8.53 5.61
N GLU A 69 -11.31 -9.25 4.56
CA GLU A 69 -11.07 -10.69 4.44
C GLU A 69 -9.57 -11.05 4.33
N PHE A 70 -8.69 -10.07 4.23
CA PHE A 70 -7.24 -10.28 4.08
C PHE A 70 -6.66 -11.14 5.21
N GLN A 71 -7.08 -10.92 6.46
CA GLN A 71 -6.57 -11.69 7.59
C GLN A 71 -7.01 -13.15 7.50
N ALA A 72 -8.24 -13.41 7.09
CA ALA A 72 -8.74 -14.77 6.87
C ALA A 72 -7.96 -15.48 5.74
N ALA A 73 -7.68 -14.76 4.67
CA ALA A 73 -6.88 -15.28 3.55
C ALA A 73 -5.41 -15.55 3.94
N MET A 74 -4.85 -14.77 4.88
CA MET A 74 -3.49 -14.96 5.36
C MET A 74 -3.35 -16.14 6.32
N TYR A 75 -4.41 -16.50 7.03
CA TYR A 75 -4.43 -17.59 8.01
C TYR A 75 -5.58 -18.56 7.74
N PRO A 76 -5.61 -19.24 6.58
CA PRO A 76 -6.74 -20.11 6.20
C PRO A 76 -6.92 -21.31 7.15
N GLU A 77 -5.83 -21.77 7.75
CA GLU A 77 -5.83 -22.92 8.70
C GLU A 77 -6.08 -22.48 10.16
N ALA A 78 -6.24 -21.17 10.42
CA ALA A 78 -6.40 -20.63 11.76
C ALA A 78 -7.36 -19.43 11.77
N PRO A 79 -8.66 -19.63 11.46
CA PRO A 79 -9.64 -18.54 11.38
C PRO A 79 -9.80 -17.78 12.70
N GLU A 80 -9.68 -18.44 13.85
CA GLU A 80 -9.71 -17.82 15.17
C GLU A 80 -8.56 -16.82 15.38
N LYS A 81 -7.39 -17.11 14.79
CA LYS A 81 -6.23 -16.20 14.83
C LYS A 81 -6.50 -14.94 14.00
N ALA A 82 -7.06 -15.10 12.80
CA ALA A 82 -7.44 -13.98 11.94
C ALA A 82 -8.45 -13.06 12.65
N GLU A 83 -9.47 -13.64 13.26
CA GLU A 83 -10.50 -12.91 14.00
C GLU A 83 -9.92 -12.18 15.22
N ALA A 84 -9.05 -12.84 15.99
CA ALA A 84 -8.37 -12.24 17.12
C ALA A 84 -7.51 -11.03 16.74
N ILE A 85 -6.84 -11.09 15.60
CA ILE A 85 -6.05 -9.95 15.08
C ILE A 85 -6.97 -8.76 14.80
N VAL A 86 -8.08 -8.97 14.09
CA VAL A 86 -9.04 -7.90 13.75
C VAL A 86 -9.68 -7.29 14.99
N ARG A 87 -9.97 -8.11 16.01
CA ARG A 87 -10.55 -7.64 17.28
C ARG A 87 -9.56 -7.01 18.25
N SER A 88 -8.26 -7.11 17.99
CA SER A 88 -7.22 -6.65 18.93
C SER A 88 -7.15 -5.13 19.09
N LEU A 89 -7.67 -4.37 18.13
CA LEU A 89 -7.68 -2.90 18.13
C LEU A 89 -8.74 -2.38 17.14
N GLU A 90 -9.01 -1.09 17.18
CA GLU A 90 -9.86 -0.43 16.19
C GLU A 90 -9.10 -0.33 14.85
N CYS A 91 -9.46 -1.22 13.92
CA CYS A 91 -8.84 -1.33 12.61
C CYS A 91 -9.24 -0.18 11.69
N LEU A 92 -8.38 0.10 10.69
CA LEU A 92 -8.79 0.89 9.53
C LEU A 92 -9.92 0.16 8.79
N GLN A 93 -10.76 0.93 8.12
CA GLN A 93 -11.82 0.44 7.25
C GLN A 93 -11.42 0.62 5.78
N SER A 94 -12.01 -0.15 4.88
CA SER A 94 -11.76 -0.02 3.44
C SER A 94 -11.99 1.41 2.93
N ARG A 95 -12.95 2.13 3.49
CA ARG A 95 -13.23 3.54 3.17
C ARG A 95 -12.08 4.48 3.49
N ASP A 96 -11.27 4.18 4.51
CA ASP A 96 -10.11 4.99 4.87
C ASP A 96 -9.04 4.89 3.76
N ILE A 97 -8.88 3.68 3.21
CA ILE A 97 -7.97 3.45 2.10
C ILE A 97 -8.48 4.09 0.80
N SER A 98 -9.77 3.97 0.49
CA SER A 98 -10.34 4.61 -0.69
C SER A 98 -10.30 6.14 -0.61
N SER A 99 -10.40 6.72 0.58
CA SER A 99 -10.20 8.16 0.79
C SER A 99 -8.76 8.59 0.47
N ALA A 100 -7.77 7.78 0.84
CA ALA A 100 -6.37 8.02 0.47
C ALA A 100 -6.15 7.92 -1.05
N VAL A 101 -6.80 6.96 -1.73
CA VAL A 101 -6.80 6.87 -3.19
C VAL A 101 -7.36 8.15 -3.80
N SER A 102 -8.50 8.62 -3.32
CA SER A 102 -9.14 9.85 -3.80
C SER A 102 -8.24 11.07 -3.60
N TYR A 103 -7.54 11.15 -2.48
CA TYR A 103 -6.57 12.22 -2.22
C TYR A 103 -5.42 12.22 -3.24
N ILE A 104 -4.83 11.05 -3.53
CA ILE A 104 -3.78 10.93 -4.54
C ILE A 104 -4.29 11.36 -5.91
N LEU A 105 -5.47 10.87 -6.32
CA LEU A 105 -6.05 11.16 -7.63
C LEU A 105 -6.36 12.65 -7.80
N SER A 106 -6.76 13.34 -6.74
CA SER A 106 -7.09 14.78 -6.75
C SER A 106 -5.86 15.69 -6.66
N SER A 107 -4.66 15.15 -6.46
CA SER A 107 -3.45 15.96 -6.37
C SER A 107 -3.12 16.65 -7.69
N PRO A 108 -2.64 17.91 -7.66
CA PRO A 108 -2.35 18.65 -8.88
C PRO A 108 -1.20 18.01 -9.69
N PRO A 109 -1.14 18.20 -11.03
CA PRO A 109 -0.19 17.50 -11.91
C PRO A 109 1.29 17.67 -11.55
N HIS A 110 1.67 18.79 -10.94
CA HIS A 110 3.06 19.06 -10.53
C HIS A 110 3.46 18.36 -9.23
N MET A 111 2.49 17.76 -8.52
CA MET A 111 2.68 17.11 -7.23
C MET A 111 2.63 15.59 -7.41
N GLN A 112 3.67 14.91 -7.00
CA GLN A 112 3.71 13.45 -6.96
C GLN A 112 3.80 12.96 -5.52
N ILE A 113 2.76 12.27 -5.08
CA ILE A 113 2.75 11.58 -3.78
C ILE A 113 3.42 10.23 -3.99
N HIS A 114 4.48 9.94 -3.24
CA HIS A 114 5.22 8.68 -3.39
C HIS A 114 4.59 7.55 -2.61
N ASP A 115 4.25 7.77 -1.35
CA ASP A 115 3.66 6.76 -0.48
C ASP A 115 2.83 7.44 0.62
N ILE A 116 1.70 6.84 0.94
CA ILE A 116 0.90 7.20 2.10
C ILE A 116 0.91 6.02 3.07
N LEU A 117 1.69 6.14 4.12
CA LEU A 117 1.74 5.16 5.20
C LEU A 117 0.65 5.47 6.22
N ILE A 118 -0.35 4.59 6.33
CA ILE A 118 -1.52 4.76 7.20
C ILE A 118 -1.66 3.55 8.10
N ARG A 119 -1.89 3.75 9.38
CA ARG A 119 -2.17 2.67 10.31
C ARG A 119 -3.17 3.10 11.38
N PRO A 120 -3.86 2.15 12.00
CA PRO A 120 -4.65 2.45 13.19
C PRO A 120 -3.83 3.15 14.27
N THR A 121 -4.42 4.12 14.93
CA THR A 121 -3.74 4.87 16.01
C THR A 121 -3.23 3.96 17.11
N GLN A 122 -3.97 2.89 17.42
CA GLN A 122 -3.63 1.92 18.46
C GLN A 122 -2.58 0.88 18.02
N GLN A 123 -2.26 0.78 16.73
CA GLN A 123 -1.29 -0.18 16.24
C GLN A 123 0.13 0.24 16.61
N LYS A 124 0.74 -0.51 17.55
CA LYS A 124 2.07 -0.18 18.09
C LYS A 124 3.22 -0.48 17.11
N SER A 125 3.04 -1.47 16.29
CA SER A 125 4.10 -1.92 15.37
C SER A 125 3.56 -2.23 13.98
#